data_bec9b78d3569afdd4bbdcb2c6ef3a812
#
_entry.id   bec9b78d3569afdd4bbdcb2c6ef3a812
#
_cell.length_a   1.000
_cell.length_b   1.000
_cell.length_c   1.000
_cell.angle_alpha   90.00
_cell.angle_beta   90.00
_cell.angle_gamma   90.00
#
_symmetry.space_group_name_H-M   'P 1'
#
loop_
_entity.id
_entity.type
_entity.pdbx_description
1 polymer ?
#
loop_
_entity_poly.entity_id
_entity_poly.type
_entity_poly.pdbx_seq_one_letter_code
_entity_poly.pdbx_strand_id
1 'polypeptide(L)'
;MRVAEGARPVIRCVGGIVFDPNGRLLLVRRLNPPGEGLWSIPGGRVEPGETDHEAVKRELSEETGLSVTAGELVGSVTRPAADRTYEIHDYLCQVESGVLLAGDDASDVRWASAAILTTLRTSDLLAEGLYTALDEWGQLPRS
;
A
#
# COMPACT_ATOMS: atom_id res chain seq x y z
N MET A 1 -27.91 -24.87 11.00
CA MET A 1 -26.56 -24.38 11.26
C MET A 1 -26.54 -22.87 11.19
N ARG A 2 -25.83 -22.34 12.06
CA ARG A 2 -25.72 -20.92 12.13
C ARG A 2 -24.43 -20.45 11.47
N VAL A 3 -24.53 -19.46 10.60
CA VAL A 3 -23.34 -18.81 10.12
C VAL A 3 -22.62 -18.25 11.34
N ALA A 4 -21.31 -18.38 11.41
CA ALA A 4 -20.55 -17.85 12.50
C ALA A 4 -20.90 -16.38 12.68
N GLU A 5 -21.45 -16.05 13.84
CA GLU A 5 -21.73 -14.64 14.15
C GLU A 5 -20.45 -13.87 14.17
N GLY A 6 -20.47 -12.69 13.62
CA GLY A 6 -19.29 -11.89 13.48
C GLY A 6 -18.38 -12.34 12.35
N ALA A 7 -18.71 -13.44 11.67
CA ALA A 7 -17.99 -13.79 10.47
C ALA A 7 -18.22 -12.70 9.44
N ARG A 8 -17.13 -12.13 8.93
CA ARG A 8 -17.18 -11.09 7.92
C ARG A 8 -16.47 -11.57 6.68
N PRO A 9 -16.88 -11.11 5.51
CA PRO A 9 -16.06 -11.35 4.33
C PRO A 9 -14.65 -10.86 4.57
N VAL A 10 -13.68 -11.67 4.20
CA VAL A 10 -12.27 -11.26 4.21
C VAL A 10 -11.90 -10.86 2.80
N ILE A 11 -11.48 -9.62 2.66
CA ILE A 11 -11.07 -9.06 1.38
C ILE A 11 -9.56 -9.07 1.33
N ARG A 12 -9.01 -9.88 0.43
CA ARG A 12 -7.58 -9.94 0.25
C ARG A 12 -7.08 -8.75 -0.54
N CYS A 13 -6.08 -8.07 0.03
CA CYS A 13 -5.45 -6.91 -0.58
C CYS A 13 -3.94 -7.11 -0.57
N VAL A 14 -3.27 -6.35 -1.41
CA VAL A 14 -1.82 -6.31 -1.48
C VAL A 14 -1.33 -4.88 -1.49
N GLY A 15 -0.10 -4.68 -1.05
CA GLY A 15 0.59 -3.41 -1.17
C GLY A 15 2.01 -3.63 -1.66
N GLY A 16 2.59 -2.60 -2.25
CA GLY A 16 3.97 -2.60 -2.70
C GLY A 16 4.81 -1.62 -1.91
N ILE A 17 5.89 -2.11 -1.35
CA ILE A 17 6.90 -1.29 -0.68
C ILE A 17 8.02 -1.09 -1.69
N VAL A 18 8.17 0.14 -2.16
CA VAL A 18 9.10 0.49 -3.23
C VAL A 18 9.99 1.64 -2.78
N PHE A 19 11.30 1.45 -2.90
CA PHE A 19 12.27 2.50 -2.62
C PHE A 19 12.93 2.94 -3.92
N ASP A 20 13.22 4.24 -4.02
CA ASP A 20 14.06 4.73 -5.11
C ASP A 20 15.54 4.51 -4.78
N PRO A 21 16.46 4.81 -5.72
CA PRO A 21 17.89 4.63 -5.45
C PRO A 21 18.43 5.43 -4.27
N ASN A 22 17.71 6.47 -3.84
CA ASN A 22 18.09 7.29 -2.69
C ASN A 22 17.47 6.82 -1.38
N GLY A 23 16.71 5.71 -1.39
CA GLY A 23 16.08 5.17 -0.20
C GLY A 23 14.79 5.87 0.20
N ARG A 24 14.17 6.65 -0.71
CA ARG A 24 12.88 7.27 -0.46
C ARG A 24 11.76 6.28 -0.81
N LEU A 25 10.69 6.35 -0.03
CA LEU A 25 9.56 5.42 -0.12
C LEU A 25 8.48 5.96 -1.05
N LEU A 26 7.97 5.10 -1.92
CA LEU A 26 6.86 5.44 -2.81
C LEU A 26 5.56 5.54 -2.01
N LEU A 27 4.90 6.67 -2.08
CA LEU A 27 3.60 6.89 -1.48
C LEU A 27 2.61 7.40 -2.51
N VAL A 28 1.35 7.03 -2.32
CA VAL A 28 0.22 7.53 -3.08
C VAL A 28 -0.76 8.20 -2.14
N ARG A 29 -1.43 9.25 -2.60
CA ARG A 29 -2.50 9.88 -1.85
C ARG A 29 -3.82 9.31 -2.34
N ARG A 30 -4.58 8.77 -1.40
CA ARG A 30 -5.85 8.10 -1.73
C ARG A 30 -6.89 9.11 -2.22
N LEU A 31 -7.54 8.77 -3.32
CA LEU A 31 -8.61 9.58 -3.88
C LEU A 31 -9.97 9.21 -3.29
N ASN A 32 -10.16 7.94 -2.93
CA ASN A 32 -11.46 7.39 -2.52
C ASN A 32 -11.44 6.85 -1.10
N PRO A 33 -12.62 6.79 -0.43
CA PRO A 33 -12.72 6.14 0.88
C PRO A 33 -12.41 4.64 0.79
N PRO A 34 -11.96 4.00 1.88
CA PRO A 34 -11.62 4.64 3.16
C PRO A 34 -10.27 5.34 3.08
N GLY A 35 -10.11 6.35 3.94
CA GLY A 35 -8.83 7.04 4.05
C GLY A 35 -8.54 8.04 2.92
N GLU A 36 -9.58 8.59 2.26
CA GLU A 36 -9.36 9.58 1.22
C GLU A 36 -8.56 10.77 1.76
N GLY A 37 -7.63 11.26 0.94
CA GLY A 37 -6.72 12.33 1.32
C GLY A 37 -5.51 11.88 2.13
N LEU A 38 -5.48 10.63 2.59
CA LEU A 38 -4.32 10.09 3.32
C LEU A 38 -3.31 9.51 2.36
N TRP A 39 -2.05 9.60 2.77
CA TRP A 39 -0.94 8.99 2.04
C TRP A 39 -0.69 7.58 2.54
N SER A 40 -0.44 6.67 1.61
CA SER A 40 -0.19 5.26 1.90
C SER A 40 0.76 4.67 0.86
N ILE A 41 1.24 3.46 1.12
CA ILE A 41 1.90 2.71 0.06
C ILE A 41 0.85 2.31 -0.99
N PRO A 42 1.24 2.19 -2.27
CA PRO A 42 0.29 1.80 -3.31
C PRO A 42 -0.15 0.35 -3.15
N GLY A 43 -1.35 0.05 -3.58
CA GLY A 43 -1.92 -1.29 -3.53
C GLY A 43 -3.42 -1.29 -3.71
N GLY A 44 -4.02 -2.44 -3.58
CA GLY A 44 -5.45 -2.61 -3.73
C GLY A 44 -5.87 -4.07 -3.60
N ARG A 45 -7.08 -4.35 -4.05
CA ARG A 45 -7.65 -5.69 -3.94
C ARG A 45 -7.05 -6.66 -4.94
N VAL A 46 -6.87 -7.90 -4.51
CA VAL A 46 -6.55 -9.00 -5.41
C VAL A 46 -7.84 -9.38 -6.16
N GLU A 47 -7.77 -9.42 -7.48
CA GLU A 47 -8.91 -9.81 -8.31
C GLU A 47 -9.00 -11.33 -8.41
N PRO A 48 -10.21 -11.87 -8.70
CA PRO A 48 -10.36 -13.31 -8.87
C PRO A 48 -9.39 -13.86 -9.91
N GLY A 49 -8.67 -14.91 -9.53
CA GLY A 49 -7.69 -15.55 -10.41
C GLY A 49 -6.31 -14.94 -10.41
N GLU A 50 -6.13 -13.78 -9.76
CA GLU A 50 -4.80 -13.17 -9.63
C GLU A 50 -4.03 -13.79 -8.48
N THR A 51 -2.71 -13.93 -8.65
CA THR A 51 -1.81 -14.12 -7.53
C THR A 51 -1.54 -12.76 -6.86
N ASP A 52 -1.00 -12.78 -5.65
CA ASP A 52 -0.60 -11.55 -4.98
C ASP A 52 0.41 -10.75 -5.82
N HIS A 53 1.41 -11.40 -6.38
CA HIS A 53 2.43 -10.73 -7.20
C HIS A 53 1.81 -10.07 -8.44
N GLU A 54 0.88 -10.75 -9.08
CA GLU A 54 0.16 -10.18 -10.22
C GLU A 54 -0.66 -8.96 -9.81
N ALA A 55 -1.34 -9.03 -8.67
CA ALA A 55 -2.13 -7.93 -8.14
C ALA A 55 -1.25 -6.72 -7.81
N VAL A 56 -0.11 -6.93 -7.14
CA VAL A 56 0.83 -5.85 -6.82
C VAL A 56 1.29 -5.17 -8.10
N LYS A 57 1.72 -5.94 -9.09
CA LYS A 57 2.20 -5.39 -10.36
C LYS A 57 1.12 -4.56 -11.05
N ARG A 58 -0.10 -5.07 -11.11
CA ARG A 58 -1.22 -4.38 -11.73
C ARG A 58 -1.57 -3.09 -10.98
N GLU A 59 -1.71 -3.17 -9.66
CA GLU A 59 -2.08 -2.01 -8.84
C GLU A 59 -1.03 -0.90 -8.92
N LEU A 60 0.25 -1.24 -8.87
CA LEU A 60 1.29 -0.22 -8.97
C LEU A 60 1.32 0.42 -10.34
N SER A 61 1.11 -0.35 -11.40
CA SER A 61 0.99 0.20 -12.74
C SER A 61 -0.19 1.17 -12.85
N GLU A 62 -1.35 0.78 -12.33
CA GLU A 62 -2.57 1.61 -12.38
C GLU A 62 -2.44 2.87 -11.55
N GLU A 63 -1.87 2.80 -10.36
CA GLU A 63 -1.82 3.92 -9.43
C GLU A 63 -0.64 4.85 -9.64
N THR A 64 0.49 4.31 -10.11
CA THR A 64 1.76 5.05 -10.10
C THR A 64 2.44 5.16 -11.45
N GLY A 65 1.97 4.42 -12.46
CA GLY A 65 2.62 4.38 -13.77
C GLY A 65 3.90 3.56 -13.82
N LEU A 66 4.30 2.95 -12.70
CA LEU A 66 5.53 2.17 -12.64
C LEU A 66 5.28 0.69 -12.90
N SER A 67 6.17 0.07 -13.67
CA SER A 67 6.23 -1.37 -13.80
C SER A 67 7.22 -1.88 -12.77
N VAL A 68 6.76 -2.78 -11.90
CA VAL A 68 7.58 -3.30 -10.82
C VAL A 68 7.63 -4.82 -10.87
N THR A 69 8.67 -5.38 -10.24
CA THR A 69 8.73 -6.80 -9.91
C THR A 69 8.47 -6.92 -8.42
N ALA A 70 7.46 -7.71 -8.05
CA ALA A 70 7.17 -8.00 -6.65
C ALA A 70 8.10 -9.11 -6.15
N GLY A 71 8.67 -8.90 -4.99
CA GLY A 71 9.59 -9.83 -4.37
C GLY A 71 8.99 -10.49 -3.12
N GLU A 72 9.74 -10.46 -2.02
CA GLU A 72 9.34 -11.16 -0.82
C GLU A 72 8.20 -10.46 -0.07
N LEU A 73 7.40 -11.26 0.60
CA LEU A 73 6.41 -10.77 1.54
C LEU A 73 7.13 -10.17 2.74
N VAL A 74 6.87 -8.89 3.02
CA VAL A 74 7.48 -8.19 4.15
C VAL A 74 6.65 -8.39 5.41
N GLY A 75 5.34 -8.29 5.29
CA GLY A 75 4.44 -8.46 6.40
C GLY A 75 2.99 -8.35 5.96
N SER A 76 2.09 -8.57 6.91
CA SER A 76 0.67 -8.45 6.66
C SER A 76 -0.02 -7.73 7.80
N VAL A 77 -1.10 -7.04 7.48
CA VAL A 77 -1.94 -6.36 8.46
C VAL A 77 -3.39 -6.70 8.21
N THR A 78 -4.19 -6.65 9.27
CA THR A 78 -5.62 -6.85 9.20
C THR A 78 -6.31 -5.55 9.54
N ARG A 79 -7.27 -5.13 8.71
CA ARG A 79 -8.01 -3.89 8.91
C ARG A 79 -9.49 -4.23 8.98
N PRO A 80 -10.10 -4.22 10.17
CA PRO A 80 -11.53 -4.42 10.28
C PRO A 80 -12.29 -3.18 9.77
N ALA A 81 -13.41 -3.43 9.11
CA ALA A 81 -14.37 -2.42 8.72
C ALA A 81 -15.75 -2.85 9.22
N ALA A 82 -16.79 -2.04 8.96
CA ALA A 82 -18.12 -2.31 9.52
C ALA A 82 -18.68 -3.66 9.11
N ASP A 83 -18.50 -4.06 7.86
CA ASP A 83 -19.13 -5.26 7.27
C ASP A 83 -18.11 -6.25 6.70
N ARG A 84 -16.81 -5.98 6.84
CA ARG A 84 -15.75 -6.80 6.23
C ARG A 84 -14.44 -6.60 6.94
N THR A 85 -13.50 -7.48 6.64
CA THR A 85 -12.13 -7.36 7.12
C THR A 85 -11.20 -7.36 5.91
N TYR A 86 -10.31 -6.39 5.87
CA TYR A 86 -9.26 -6.35 4.86
C TYR A 86 -8.02 -7.08 5.39
N GLU A 87 -7.51 -8.02 4.62
CA GLU A 87 -6.27 -8.71 4.90
C GLU A 87 -5.25 -8.24 3.86
N ILE A 88 -4.26 -7.48 4.29
CA ILE A 88 -3.33 -6.79 3.40
C ILE A 88 -1.95 -7.42 3.51
N HIS A 89 -1.42 -7.89 2.39
CA HIS A 89 -0.09 -8.49 2.29
C HIS A 89 0.81 -7.53 1.53
N ASP A 90 1.87 -7.06 2.18
CA ASP A 90 2.78 -6.07 1.62
C ASP A 90 4.07 -6.72 1.16
N TYR A 91 4.44 -6.43 -0.09
CA TYR A 91 5.59 -7.03 -0.78
C TYR A 91 6.63 -5.99 -1.10
N LEU A 92 7.90 -6.36 -0.91
CA LEU A 92 9.02 -5.54 -1.35
C LEU A 92 9.10 -5.62 -2.87
N CYS A 93 9.19 -4.47 -3.53
CA CYS A 93 9.17 -4.38 -4.98
C CYS A 93 10.36 -3.61 -5.52
N GLN A 94 10.73 -3.92 -6.76
CA GLN A 94 11.75 -3.17 -7.51
C GLN A 94 11.13 -2.56 -8.74
N VAL A 95 11.49 -1.31 -9.03
CA VAL A 95 11.06 -0.64 -10.25
C VAL A 95 11.87 -1.18 -11.43
N GLU A 96 11.15 -1.63 -12.46
CA GLU A 96 11.76 -2.08 -13.71
C GLU A 96 11.75 -0.99 -14.77
N SER A 97 10.65 -0.25 -14.85
CA SER A 97 10.48 0.80 -15.85
C SER A 97 9.28 1.70 -15.49
N GLY A 98 9.03 2.68 -16.31
CA GLY A 98 7.87 3.56 -16.18
C GLY A 98 8.24 4.95 -15.67
N VAL A 99 7.25 5.83 -15.71
CA VAL A 99 7.35 7.20 -15.23
C VAL A 99 6.33 7.39 -14.13
N LEU A 100 6.76 7.93 -12.98
CA LEU A 100 5.89 8.16 -11.84
C LEU A 100 4.81 9.19 -12.20
N LEU A 101 3.56 8.75 -12.16
CA LEU A 101 2.41 9.58 -12.51
C LEU A 101 1.19 9.04 -11.75
N ALA A 102 0.44 9.93 -11.12
CA ALA A 102 -0.78 9.52 -10.43
C ALA A 102 -1.79 8.93 -11.42
N GLY A 103 -2.28 7.74 -11.10
CA GLY A 103 -3.27 7.02 -11.89
C GLY A 103 -4.68 7.17 -11.33
N ASP A 104 -5.56 6.24 -11.70
CA ASP A 104 -7.01 6.37 -11.52
C ASP A 104 -7.49 6.61 -10.08
N ASP A 105 -6.93 5.90 -9.11
CA ASP A 105 -7.40 5.95 -7.73
C ASP A 105 -6.48 6.76 -6.82
N ALA A 106 -5.52 7.46 -7.38
CA ALA A 106 -4.57 8.28 -6.64
C ALA A 106 -4.70 9.74 -7.06
N SER A 107 -4.82 10.63 -6.07
CA SER A 107 -4.83 12.06 -6.37
C SER A 107 -3.42 12.62 -6.54
N ASP A 108 -2.41 11.92 -6.00
CA ASP A 108 -1.01 12.32 -6.10
C ASP A 108 -0.10 11.13 -5.80
N VAL A 109 1.14 11.22 -6.24
CA VAL A 109 2.19 10.23 -5.98
C VAL A 109 3.48 10.95 -5.67
N ARG A 110 4.31 10.37 -4.81
CA ARG A 110 5.61 10.95 -4.50
C ARG A 110 6.58 9.95 -3.90
N TRP A 111 7.86 10.26 -4.03
CA TRP A 111 8.92 9.62 -3.27
C TRP A 111 9.11 10.38 -1.97
N ALA A 112 8.86 9.70 -0.85
CA ALA A 112 8.90 10.32 0.47
C ALA A 112 10.22 10.01 1.18
N SER A 113 10.93 11.07 1.58
CA SER A 113 12.07 10.94 2.48
C SER A 113 11.60 10.61 3.89
N ALA A 114 12.54 10.27 4.78
CA ALA A 114 12.22 10.05 6.19
C ALA A 114 11.58 11.31 6.81
N ALA A 115 12.08 12.49 6.47
CA ALA A 115 11.53 13.75 6.98
C ALA A 115 10.10 13.97 6.50
N ILE A 116 9.82 13.69 5.22
CA ILE A 116 8.48 13.82 4.67
C ILE A 116 7.53 12.82 5.33
N LEU A 117 7.95 11.58 5.51
CA LEU A 117 7.13 10.56 6.17
C LEU A 117 6.77 10.99 7.59
N THR A 118 7.74 11.51 8.34
CA THR A 118 7.52 12.03 9.69
C THR A 118 6.53 13.19 9.69
N THR A 119 6.67 14.12 8.74
CA THR A 119 5.74 15.25 8.61
C THR A 119 4.32 14.78 8.33
N LEU A 120 4.16 13.83 7.43
CA LEU A 120 2.84 13.27 7.12
C LEU A 120 2.23 12.58 8.33
N ARG A 121 3.04 11.85 9.08
CA ARG A 121 2.60 11.19 10.30
C ARG A 121 2.12 12.19 11.35
N THR A 122 2.92 13.21 11.64
CA THR A 122 2.60 14.19 12.68
C THR A 122 1.46 15.11 12.29
N SER A 123 1.18 15.25 10.99
CA SER A 123 0.06 16.04 10.47
C SER A 123 -1.22 15.20 10.27
N ASP A 124 -1.22 13.94 10.71
CA ASP A 124 -2.34 13.02 10.54
C ASP A 124 -2.76 12.82 9.07
N LEU A 125 -1.78 12.86 8.17
CA LEU A 125 -1.99 12.66 6.73
C LEU A 125 -1.48 11.32 6.24
N LEU A 126 -1.02 10.46 7.14
CA LEU A 126 -0.55 9.13 6.79
C LEU A 126 -1.62 8.09 7.15
N ALA A 127 -1.77 7.07 6.32
CA ALA A 127 -2.72 5.99 6.57
C ALA A 127 -2.48 5.40 7.97
N GLU A 128 -3.56 5.11 8.68
CA GLU A 128 -3.52 4.60 10.04
C GLU A 128 -2.69 3.32 10.13
N GLY A 129 -1.75 3.30 11.07
CA GLY A 129 -0.92 2.14 11.34
C GLY A 129 0.21 1.90 10.35
N LEU A 130 0.30 2.67 9.28
CA LEU A 130 1.34 2.46 8.26
C LEU A 130 2.74 2.68 8.83
N TYR A 131 2.95 3.78 9.54
CA TYR A 131 4.27 4.08 10.09
C TYR A 131 4.73 2.98 11.05
N THR A 132 3.85 2.55 11.95
CA THR A 132 4.15 1.50 12.92
C THR A 132 4.52 0.18 12.22
N ALA A 133 3.76 -0.19 11.19
CA ALA A 133 4.05 -1.40 10.44
C ALA A 133 5.40 -1.32 9.73
N LEU A 134 5.68 -0.23 9.05
CA LEU A 134 6.96 -0.04 8.36
C LEU A 134 8.13 -0.04 9.33
N ASP A 135 7.96 0.57 10.50
CA ASP A 135 8.98 0.59 11.53
C ASP A 135 9.26 -0.82 12.06
N GLU A 136 8.20 -1.56 12.39
CA GLU A 136 8.33 -2.94 12.87
C GLU A 136 8.99 -3.86 11.82
N TRP A 137 8.72 -3.61 10.54
CA TRP A 137 9.29 -4.42 9.45
C TRP A 137 10.67 -3.95 9.00
N GLY A 138 11.19 -2.86 9.57
CA GLY A 138 12.47 -2.32 9.16
C GLY A 138 12.47 -1.68 7.79
N GLN A 139 11.32 -1.15 7.35
CA GLN A 139 11.12 -0.61 6.01
C GLN A 139 10.86 0.90 5.97
N LEU A 140 11.33 1.62 6.97
CA LEU A 140 11.25 3.08 6.92
C LEU A 140 12.24 3.63 5.88
N PRO A 141 11.90 4.77 5.23
CA PRO A 141 12.83 5.39 4.29
C PRO A 141 14.14 5.78 4.96
N ARG A 142 15.23 5.71 4.20
CA ARG A 142 16.61 5.93 4.70
C ARG A 142 17.13 7.32 4.44
N SER A 143 16.42 8.08 3.64
CA SER A 143 16.82 9.45 3.31
C SER A 143 15.84 10.45 3.85
#